data_7a964b8b99b98183f104bf13001620a3
#
_entry.id   7a964b8b99b98183f104bf13001620a3
#
_cell.length_a   1.000
_cell.length_b   1.000
_cell.length_c   1.000
_cell.angle_alpha   90.00
_cell.angle_beta   90.00
_cell.angle_gamma   90.00
#
_symmetry.space_group_name_H-M   'P 1'
#
loop_
_entity.id
_entity.type
_entity.pdbx_description
1 polymer ?
#
loop_
_entity_poly.entity_id
_entity_poly.type
_entity_poly.pdbx_seq_one_letter_code
_entity_poly.pdbx_strand_id
1 'polypeptide(L)'
;MNIQDFYDFLVREEAYDASSLNCFAFRHGYDVRQGLSLSLGNMVRGFGFDLQGIHFHNSECAYIAGAFSNGTDAHLAIQRQLVVCDNGYAAKKSIRKPYESLKRSDWERFNKQWMLYVVWQKCLGNGVFRNLLLSIPKDAVIIEDSTFQRGSTATVWGTRNDELKKRLNDLRKELKAQGMCKAAIKREQDKMRLGEWATIGVFKGQNLMGKILMTCKQALEQGTEPPIDYALLQDAHINLLGKELTFNQYVKAA
;
A
#
# COMPACT_ATOMS: atom_id res chain seq x y z
N MET A 1 -9.17 3.57 18.74
CA MET A 1 -7.75 3.99 18.76
C MET A 1 -7.72 5.49 18.53
N ASN A 2 -7.06 6.27 19.39
CA ASN A 2 -6.86 7.71 19.15
C ASN A 2 -5.70 7.94 18.17
N ILE A 3 -5.52 9.21 17.72
CA ILE A 3 -4.51 9.55 16.71
C ILE A 3 -3.08 9.26 17.20
N GLN A 4 -2.76 9.56 18.45
CA GLN A 4 -1.41 9.32 19.00
C GLN A 4 -1.12 7.81 19.11
N ASP A 5 -2.04 7.03 19.65
CA ASP A 5 -1.90 5.56 19.71
C ASP A 5 -1.70 4.96 18.31
N PHE A 6 -2.35 5.55 17.31
CA PHE A 6 -2.19 5.12 15.92
C PHE A 6 -0.81 5.43 15.37
N TYR A 7 -0.24 6.62 15.65
CA TYR A 7 1.13 6.94 15.27
C TYR A 7 2.14 5.99 15.90
N ASP A 8 2.01 5.72 17.19
CA ASP A 8 2.88 4.80 17.92
C ASP A 8 2.76 3.37 17.36
N PHE A 9 1.55 2.95 17.03
CA PHE A 9 1.31 1.67 16.36
C PHE A 9 1.99 1.61 14.98
N LEU A 10 1.87 2.66 14.16
CA LEU A 10 2.44 2.68 12.81
C LEU A 10 3.97 2.53 12.80
N VAL A 11 4.67 3.22 13.71
CA VAL A 11 6.16 3.26 13.70
C VAL A 11 6.81 2.08 14.40
N ARG A 12 6.04 1.31 15.17
CA ARG A 12 6.58 0.17 15.91
C ARG A 12 7.01 -0.94 14.95
N GLU A 13 8.25 -1.43 15.09
CA GLU A 13 8.70 -2.64 14.42
C GLU A 13 8.06 -3.87 15.05
N GLU A 14 7.64 -4.79 14.23
CA GLU A 14 6.99 -6.04 14.65
C GLU A 14 7.58 -7.24 13.93
N ALA A 15 7.38 -8.40 14.56
CA ALA A 15 7.73 -9.70 14.01
C ALA A 15 6.46 -10.57 13.97
N TYR A 16 6.06 -10.95 12.77
CA TYR A 16 4.88 -11.77 12.53
C TYR A 16 5.32 -13.18 12.16
N ASP A 17 5.16 -14.12 13.09
CA ASP A 17 5.46 -15.53 12.85
C ASP A 17 4.33 -16.18 12.07
N ALA A 18 4.60 -16.49 10.80
CA ALA A 18 3.62 -17.07 9.89
C ALA A 18 3.26 -18.52 10.22
N SER A 19 4.00 -19.20 11.11
CA SER A 19 3.66 -20.54 11.59
C SER A 19 2.60 -20.53 12.71
N SER A 20 2.47 -19.41 13.42
CA SER A 20 1.58 -19.26 14.58
C SER A 20 0.46 -18.24 14.38
N LEU A 21 0.61 -17.33 13.41
CA LEU A 21 -0.37 -16.29 13.10
C LEU A 21 -1.07 -16.57 11.77
N ASN A 22 -2.32 -16.16 11.68
CA ASN A 22 -3.08 -16.15 10.44
C ASN A 22 -2.60 -14.96 9.58
N CYS A 23 -1.51 -15.16 8.79
CA CYS A 23 -0.84 -14.11 8.03
C CYS A 23 -1.33 -14.05 6.60
N PHE A 24 -2.01 -12.96 6.23
CA PHE A 24 -2.37 -12.65 4.85
C PHE A 24 -1.30 -11.77 4.22
N ALA A 25 -0.36 -12.38 3.49
CA ALA A 25 0.74 -11.65 2.86
C ALA A 25 0.39 -11.25 1.42
N PHE A 26 0.53 -9.97 1.11
CA PHE A 26 0.45 -9.42 -0.23
C PHE A 26 1.76 -8.71 -0.59
N ARG A 27 2.01 -8.51 -1.89
CA ARG A 27 3.16 -7.73 -2.37
C ARG A 27 2.73 -6.77 -3.48
N HIS A 28 3.56 -5.77 -3.74
CA HIS A 28 3.30 -4.89 -4.87
C HIS A 28 3.48 -5.65 -6.19
N GLY A 29 2.59 -5.42 -7.14
CA GLY A 29 2.52 -6.15 -8.40
C GLY A 29 1.53 -7.30 -8.35
N TYR A 30 1.46 -8.04 -9.42
CA TYR A 30 0.44 -9.04 -9.64
C TYR A 30 0.54 -10.19 -8.63
N ASP A 31 -0.41 -10.28 -7.73
CA ASP A 31 -0.82 -11.54 -7.14
C ASP A 31 -2.03 -12.04 -7.92
N VAL A 32 -1.83 -13.06 -8.73
CA VAL A 32 -2.93 -13.77 -9.40
C VAL A 32 -3.42 -14.82 -8.43
N ARG A 33 -4.58 -14.59 -7.81
CA ARG A 33 -5.26 -15.56 -6.96
C ARG A 33 -6.49 -16.04 -7.69
N GLN A 34 -6.63 -17.35 -7.86
CA GLN A 34 -7.79 -17.97 -8.54
C GLN A 34 -8.13 -17.35 -9.90
N GLY A 35 -7.11 -16.96 -10.69
CA GLY A 35 -7.33 -16.30 -11.97
C GLY A 35 -7.72 -14.83 -11.92
N LEU A 36 -7.88 -14.25 -10.73
CA LEU A 36 -8.19 -12.85 -10.52
C LEU A 36 -6.95 -12.10 -9.98
N SER A 37 -6.63 -10.95 -10.57
CA SER A 37 -5.58 -10.07 -10.08
C SER A 37 -6.10 -9.28 -8.88
N LEU A 38 -6.10 -9.90 -7.70
CA LEU A 38 -6.64 -9.33 -6.47
C LEU A 38 -5.50 -9.08 -5.47
N SER A 39 -4.75 -8.00 -5.66
CA SER A 39 -3.76 -7.60 -4.68
C SER A 39 -4.23 -6.36 -3.90
N LEU A 40 -3.94 -6.34 -2.59
CA LEU A 40 -4.16 -5.16 -1.75
C LEU A 40 -3.14 -4.03 -2.02
N GLY A 41 -2.16 -4.25 -2.88
CA GLY A 41 -1.08 -3.32 -3.15
C GLY A 41 -1.55 -1.99 -3.75
N ASN A 42 -0.84 -0.91 -3.43
CA ASN A 42 -1.16 0.43 -3.92
C ASN A 42 -1.02 0.60 -5.43
N MET A 43 -0.16 -0.19 -6.06
CA MET A 43 0.16 -0.11 -7.48
C MET A 43 -0.78 -0.92 -8.37
N VAL A 44 -1.75 -1.64 -7.78
CA VAL A 44 -2.63 -2.56 -8.50
C VAL A 44 -3.68 -1.80 -9.30
N ARG A 45 -3.88 -2.24 -10.53
CA ARG A 45 -4.93 -1.75 -11.45
C ARG A 45 -6.32 -2.25 -11.05
N GLY A 46 -7.36 -1.57 -11.52
CA GLY A 46 -8.74 -2.01 -11.37
C GLY A 46 -9.43 -1.57 -10.08
N PHE A 47 -8.73 -0.82 -9.23
CA PHE A 47 -9.27 -0.25 -8.01
C PHE A 47 -9.23 1.27 -8.04
N GLY A 48 -9.69 1.87 -9.15
CA GLY A 48 -9.82 3.32 -9.28
C GLY A 48 -10.86 3.87 -8.28
N PHE A 49 -10.65 5.11 -7.87
CA PHE A 49 -11.50 5.81 -6.91
C PHE A 49 -11.39 7.32 -7.09
N ASP A 50 -12.38 8.04 -6.58
CA ASP A 50 -12.38 9.50 -6.60
C ASP A 50 -11.89 10.05 -5.25
N LEU A 51 -11.05 11.07 -5.32
CA LEU A 51 -10.55 11.81 -4.18
C LEU A 51 -10.94 13.27 -4.34
N GLN A 52 -11.99 13.70 -3.65
CA GLN A 52 -12.59 15.04 -3.72
C GLN A 52 -12.88 15.53 -5.16
N GLY A 53 -13.39 14.62 -6.02
CA GLY A 53 -13.75 14.90 -7.41
C GLY A 53 -12.60 14.71 -8.41
N ILE A 54 -11.44 14.22 -7.98
CA ILE A 54 -10.33 13.86 -8.85
C ILE A 54 -10.20 12.35 -8.91
N HIS A 55 -10.32 11.78 -10.11
CA HIS A 55 -10.20 10.32 -10.30
C HIS A 55 -8.74 9.86 -10.31
N PHE A 56 -8.43 8.81 -9.56
CA PHE A 56 -7.15 8.11 -9.59
C PHE A 56 -7.35 6.62 -9.91
N HIS A 57 -6.55 6.09 -10.84
CA HIS A 57 -6.61 4.68 -11.24
C HIS A 57 -6.03 3.72 -10.20
N ASN A 58 -5.19 4.21 -9.28
CA ASN A 58 -4.58 3.43 -8.20
C ASN A 58 -4.10 4.34 -7.06
N SER A 59 -3.94 3.76 -5.87
CA SER A 59 -3.54 4.52 -4.67
C SER A 59 -2.10 5.05 -4.73
N GLU A 60 -1.19 4.42 -5.49
CA GLU A 60 0.18 4.92 -5.63
C GLU A 60 0.21 6.26 -6.33
N CYS A 61 -0.59 6.44 -7.41
CA CYS A 61 -0.68 7.71 -8.11
C CYS A 61 -1.24 8.83 -7.21
N ALA A 62 -2.29 8.54 -6.42
CA ALA A 62 -2.85 9.49 -5.46
C ALA A 62 -1.84 9.82 -4.34
N TYR A 63 -1.12 8.82 -3.84
CA TYR A 63 -0.07 9.02 -2.83
C TYR A 63 1.06 9.91 -3.35
N ILE A 64 1.57 9.63 -4.55
CA ILE A 64 2.63 10.42 -5.17
C ILE A 64 2.14 11.85 -5.44
N ALA A 65 0.88 12.06 -5.85
CA ALA A 65 0.32 13.39 -6.10
C ALA A 65 0.40 14.28 -4.84
N GLY A 66 0.21 13.72 -3.65
CA GLY A 66 0.40 14.44 -2.38
C GLY A 66 1.83 14.91 -2.14
N ALA A 67 2.85 14.18 -2.63
CA ALA A 67 4.24 14.59 -2.53
C ALA A 67 4.59 15.80 -3.42
N PHE A 68 3.74 16.10 -4.42
CA PHE A 68 3.89 17.23 -5.35
C PHE A 68 2.65 18.12 -5.32
N SER A 69 2.30 18.66 -4.16
CA SER A 69 1.01 19.32 -3.93
C SER A 69 1.09 20.77 -3.41
N ASN A 70 2.17 21.51 -3.71
CA ASN A 70 2.29 22.93 -3.35
C ASN A 70 1.58 23.90 -4.32
N GLY A 71 0.86 23.41 -5.33
CA GLY A 71 0.14 24.25 -6.30
C GLY A 71 1.01 24.98 -7.33
N THR A 72 2.30 24.68 -7.42
CA THR A 72 3.18 25.25 -8.46
C THR A 72 2.90 24.64 -9.84
N ASP A 73 3.21 25.35 -10.94
CA ASP A 73 3.03 24.84 -12.29
C ASP A 73 3.77 23.51 -12.53
N ALA A 74 4.97 23.35 -11.95
CA ALA A 74 5.73 22.11 -12.02
C ALA A 74 4.98 20.97 -11.34
N HIS A 75 4.40 21.20 -10.16
CA HIS A 75 3.58 20.21 -9.46
C HIS A 75 2.30 19.87 -10.24
N LEU A 76 1.62 20.87 -10.80
CA LEU A 76 0.44 20.64 -11.63
C LEU A 76 0.77 19.77 -12.87
N ALA A 77 1.92 20.00 -13.51
CA ALA A 77 2.37 19.19 -14.65
C ALA A 77 2.63 17.71 -14.25
N ILE A 78 3.22 17.49 -13.06
CA ILE A 78 3.43 16.14 -12.51
C ILE A 78 2.08 15.46 -12.18
N GLN A 79 1.19 16.18 -11.51
CA GLN A 79 -0.13 15.66 -11.13
C GLN A 79 -0.99 15.28 -12.35
N ARG A 80 -0.95 16.07 -13.44
CA ARG A 80 -1.64 15.72 -14.70
C ARG A 80 -1.17 14.41 -15.28
N GLN A 81 0.11 14.04 -15.13
CA GLN A 81 0.62 12.74 -15.54
C GLN A 81 0.14 11.63 -14.59
N LEU A 82 0.02 11.91 -13.30
CA LEU A 82 -0.40 10.92 -12.29
C LEU A 82 -1.87 10.55 -12.40
N VAL A 83 -2.76 11.49 -12.68
CA VAL A 83 -4.21 11.21 -12.77
C VAL A 83 -4.58 10.36 -13.98
N VAL A 84 -3.80 10.42 -15.07
CA VAL A 84 -4.00 9.56 -16.25
C VAL A 84 -3.18 8.27 -16.20
N CYS A 85 -2.31 8.10 -15.20
CA CYS A 85 -1.44 6.94 -15.06
C CYS A 85 -2.17 5.77 -14.39
N ASP A 86 -2.42 4.71 -15.15
CA ASP A 86 -3.06 3.49 -14.64
C ASP A 86 -2.08 2.49 -13.99
N ASN A 87 -0.77 2.75 -14.09
CA ASN A 87 0.29 1.86 -13.64
C ASN A 87 1.11 2.49 -12.51
N GLY A 88 0.84 2.08 -11.27
CA GLY A 88 1.55 2.60 -10.09
C GLY A 88 3.07 2.38 -10.10
N TYR A 89 3.57 1.31 -10.74
CA TYR A 89 5.01 1.12 -10.91
C TYR A 89 5.61 2.15 -11.88
N ALA A 90 4.93 2.44 -12.99
CA ALA A 90 5.34 3.49 -13.91
C ALA A 90 5.29 4.87 -13.25
N ALA A 91 4.25 5.16 -12.45
CA ALA A 91 4.16 6.38 -11.66
C ALA A 91 5.39 6.57 -10.76
N LYS A 92 5.79 5.54 -10.03
CA LYS A 92 6.96 5.59 -9.15
C LYS A 92 8.27 5.76 -9.91
N LYS A 93 8.47 5.00 -10.99
CA LYS A 93 9.74 4.96 -11.72
C LYS A 93 9.90 6.10 -12.71
N SER A 94 8.85 6.43 -13.45
CA SER A 94 8.92 7.32 -14.62
C SER A 94 8.36 8.71 -14.34
N ILE A 95 7.52 8.88 -13.32
CA ILE A 95 6.96 10.17 -12.94
C ILE A 95 7.64 10.68 -11.66
N ARG A 96 7.56 9.95 -10.53
CA ARG A 96 8.11 10.40 -9.25
C ARG A 96 9.63 10.54 -9.28
N LYS A 97 10.36 9.50 -9.69
CA LYS A 97 11.83 9.45 -9.58
C LYS A 97 12.55 10.59 -10.30
N PRO A 98 12.20 10.98 -11.54
CA PRO A 98 12.84 12.12 -12.22
C PRO A 98 12.64 13.45 -11.52
N TYR A 99 11.56 13.61 -10.76
CA TYR A 99 11.17 14.85 -10.09
C TYR A 99 11.34 14.82 -8.57
N GLU A 100 12.14 13.88 -8.03
CA GLU A 100 12.32 13.72 -6.57
C GLU A 100 12.80 15.00 -5.89
N SER A 101 13.58 15.84 -6.58
CA SER A 101 14.04 17.14 -6.07
C SER A 101 12.94 18.19 -5.94
N LEU A 102 11.81 18.00 -6.60
CA LEU A 102 10.65 18.89 -6.51
C LEU A 102 9.66 18.43 -5.41
N LYS A 103 9.90 17.28 -4.77
CA LYS A 103 9.07 16.81 -3.67
C LYS A 103 9.03 17.88 -2.58
N ARG A 104 7.83 18.15 -2.04
CA ARG A 104 7.67 19.14 -0.95
C ARG A 104 8.52 18.74 0.26
N SER A 105 9.14 19.75 0.88
CA SER A 105 10.07 19.56 2.01
C SER A 105 9.41 19.01 3.28
N ASP A 106 8.12 19.31 3.48
CA ASP A 106 7.33 18.86 4.64
C ASP A 106 6.64 17.50 4.42
N TRP A 107 6.89 16.82 3.28
CA TRP A 107 6.27 15.55 2.92
C TRP A 107 6.33 14.50 4.02
N GLU A 108 7.47 14.36 4.67
CA GLU A 108 7.67 13.32 5.70
C GLU A 108 6.80 13.56 6.96
N ARG A 109 6.32 14.80 7.18
CA ARG A 109 5.46 15.16 8.31
C ARG A 109 4.07 14.54 8.20
N PHE A 110 3.50 14.45 6.98
CA PHE A 110 2.11 14.03 6.81
C PHE A 110 1.92 12.82 5.87
N ASN A 111 2.97 12.30 5.25
CA ASN A 111 2.86 11.24 4.24
C ASN A 111 2.13 9.98 4.71
N LYS A 112 2.26 9.62 5.99
CA LYS A 112 1.60 8.44 6.56
C LYS A 112 0.09 8.67 6.70
N GLN A 113 -0.30 9.83 7.20
CA GLN A 113 -1.70 10.23 7.29
C GLN A 113 -2.34 10.42 5.92
N TRP A 114 -1.58 10.97 4.97
CA TRP A 114 -2.01 11.06 3.58
C TRP A 114 -2.26 9.67 2.97
N MET A 115 -1.38 8.69 3.21
CA MET A 115 -1.60 7.32 2.74
C MET A 115 -2.83 6.70 3.39
N LEU A 116 -3.04 6.88 4.70
CA LEU A 116 -4.23 6.41 5.39
C LEU A 116 -5.50 7.01 4.76
N TYR A 117 -5.51 8.32 4.53
CA TYR A 117 -6.62 9.01 3.89
C TYR A 117 -6.89 8.49 2.48
N VAL A 118 -5.85 8.35 1.65
CA VAL A 118 -5.94 7.81 0.28
C VAL A 118 -6.54 6.40 0.27
N VAL A 119 -6.05 5.52 1.15
CA VAL A 119 -6.57 4.14 1.24
C VAL A 119 -8.01 4.12 1.75
N TRP A 120 -8.35 4.99 2.70
CA TRP A 120 -9.71 5.14 3.18
C TRP A 120 -10.67 5.60 2.07
N GLN A 121 -10.30 6.64 1.29
CA GLN A 121 -11.10 7.09 0.14
C GLN A 121 -11.27 5.97 -0.91
N LYS A 122 -10.24 5.17 -1.13
CA LYS A 122 -10.33 3.98 -1.99
C LYS A 122 -11.31 2.94 -1.44
N CYS A 123 -11.32 2.70 -0.13
CA CYS A 123 -12.28 1.79 0.51
C CYS A 123 -13.72 2.30 0.34
N LEU A 124 -13.95 3.60 0.44
CA LEU A 124 -15.27 4.20 0.29
C LEU A 124 -15.72 4.23 -1.18
N GLY A 125 -14.83 4.62 -2.09
CA GLY A 125 -15.12 4.83 -3.51
C GLY A 125 -15.09 3.57 -4.38
N ASN A 126 -14.46 2.46 -3.92
CA ASN A 126 -14.33 1.24 -4.70
C ASN A 126 -14.88 0.02 -3.94
N GLY A 127 -16.11 -0.38 -4.29
CA GLY A 127 -16.80 -1.50 -3.63
C GLY A 127 -16.08 -2.85 -3.80
N VAL A 128 -15.40 -3.07 -4.93
CA VAL A 128 -14.65 -4.32 -5.16
C VAL A 128 -13.46 -4.40 -4.21
N PHE A 129 -12.71 -3.30 -4.06
CA PHE A 129 -11.60 -3.24 -3.11
C PHE A 129 -12.07 -3.38 -1.66
N ARG A 130 -13.15 -2.68 -1.30
CA ARG A 130 -13.76 -2.79 0.03
C ARG A 130 -14.17 -4.22 0.35
N ASN A 131 -14.86 -4.90 -0.56
CA ASN A 131 -15.30 -6.28 -0.37
C ASN A 131 -14.11 -7.24 -0.26
N LEU A 132 -13.06 -7.04 -1.08
CA LEU A 132 -11.82 -7.80 -0.98
C LEU A 132 -11.17 -7.63 0.40
N LEU A 133 -11.08 -6.40 0.91
CA LEU A 133 -10.50 -6.15 2.23
C LEU A 133 -11.34 -6.77 3.36
N LEU A 134 -12.66 -6.68 3.27
CA LEU A 134 -13.59 -7.28 4.23
C LEU A 134 -13.65 -8.81 4.17
N SER A 135 -13.28 -9.43 3.03
CA SER A 135 -13.24 -10.89 2.91
C SER A 135 -12.08 -11.54 3.67
N ILE A 136 -11.08 -10.75 4.07
CA ILE A 136 -9.98 -11.23 4.91
C ILE A 136 -10.51 -11.48 6.33
N PRO A 137 -10.25 -12.66 6.96
CA PRO A 137 -10.71 -12.96 8.31
C PRO A 137 -10.32 -11.88 9.32
N LYS A 138 -11.15 -11.73 10.36
CA LYS A 138 -11.01 -10.67 11.35
C LYS A 138 -9.73 -10.79 12.18
N ASP A 139 -9.30 -12.01 12.44
CA ASP A 139 -8.10 -12.38 13.18
C ASP A 139 -6.83 -12.40 12.34
N ALA A 140 -6.95 -12.16 11.01
CA ALA A 140 -5.81 -12.19 10.12
C ALA A 140 -4.95 -10.94 10.24
N VAL A 141 -3.65 -11.14 10.26
CA VAL A 141 -2.65 -10.07 10.13
C VAL A 141 -2.35 -9.82 8.66
N ILE A 142 -2.60 -8.61 8.18
CA ILE A 142 -2.29 -8.22 6.80
C ILE A 142 -0.83 -7.76 6.74
N ILE A 143 -0.06 -8.36 5.83
CA ILE A 143 1.39 -8.13 5.72
C ILE A 143 1.75 -7.72 4.30
N GLU A 144 2.45 -6.59 4.14
CA GLU A 144 3.13 -6.28 2.88
C GLU A 144 4.47 -7.03 2.82
N ASP A 145 4.55 -8.05 1.96
CA ASP A 145 5.78 -8.79 1.72
C ASP A 145 6.74 -8.01 0.79
N SER A 146 7.72 -7.37 1.40
CA SER A 146 8.83 -6.67 0.76
C SER A 146 10.15 -7.45 0.77
N THR A 147 10.11 -8.77 0.96
CA THR A 147 11.28 -9.66 1.15
C THR A 147 12.36 -9.49 0.07
N PHE A 148 11.99 -9.23 -1.18
CA PHE A 148 12.92 -9.02 -2.28
C PHE A 148 13.12 -7.56 -2.68
N GLN A 149 12.48 -6.63 -2.01
CA GLN A 149 12.71 -5.20 -2.26
C GLN A 149 14.07 -4.77 -1.68
N ARG A 150 14.74 -3.87 -2.40
CA ARG A 150 16.00 -3.24 -1.96
C ARG A 150 15.69 -1.89 -1.31
N GLY A 151 16.59 -1.48 -0.40
CA GLY A 151 16.51 -0.19 0.29
C GLY A 151 15.89 -0.27 1.69
N SER A 152 16.13 0.77 2.49
CA SER A 152 15.70 0.87 3.89
C SER A 152 14.18 1.00 4.03
N THR A 153 13.51 1.61 3.06
CA THR A 153 12.05 1.80 3.10
C THR A 153 11.25 0.51 2.94
N ALA A 154 11.90 -0.59 2.52
CA ALA A 154 11.23 -1.88 2.34
C ALA A 154 10.69 -2.47 3.66
N THR A 155 11.38 -2.24 4.78
CA THR A 155 10.94 -2.67 6.12
C THR A 155 10.13 -1.61 6.86
N VAL A 156 10.05 -0.40 6.33
CA VAL A 156 9.15 0.65 6.82
C VAL A 156 7.73 0.41 6.28
N TRP A 157 7.56 0.40 4.96
CA TRP A 157 6.24 0.20 4.34
C TRP A 157 5.75 -1.24 4.43
N GLY A 158 6.67 -2.21 4.34
CA GLY A 158 6.38 -3.63 4.43
C GLY A 158 7.27 -4.34 5.44
N THR A 159 7.48 -5.62 5.16
CA THR A 159 8.25 -6.55 6.00
C THR A 159 9.21 -7.37 5.16
N ARG A 160 10.21 -7.97 5.79
CA ARG A 160 11.09 -8.97 5.18
C ARG A 160 11.03 -10.29 5.93
N ASN A 161 11.15 -11.37 5.19
CA ASN A 161 11.18 -12.73 5.70
C ASN A 161 12.40 -13.46 5.13
N ASP A 162 13.43 -13.58 5.95
CA ASP A 162 14.73 -14.15 5.52
C ASP A 162 14.65 -15.66 5.29
N GLU A 163 13.83 -16.38 6.05
CA GLU A 163 13.63 -17.81 5.84
C GLU A 163 12.93 -18.08 4.50
N LEU A 164 11.83 -17.39 4.22
CA LEU A 164 11.13 -17.47 2.93
C LEU A 164 12.09 -17.11 1.78
N LYS A 165 12.91 -16.07 1.94
CA LYS A 165 13.91 -15.66 0.96
C LYS A 165 14.92 -16.77 0.70
N LYS A 166 15.43 -17.40 1.76
CA LYS A 166 16.37 -18.52 1.65
C LYS A 166 15.74 -19.68 0.88
N ARG A 167 14.55 -20.14 1.31
CA ARG A 167 13.84 -21.25 0.64
C ARG A 167 13.58 -20.99 -0.83
N LEU A 168 13.13 -19.79 -1.19
CA LEU A 168 12.90 -19.41 -2.59
C LEU A 168 14.19 -19.36 -3.41
N ASN A 169 15.31 -18.93 -2.82
CA ASN A 169 16.60 -18.93 -3.48
C ASN A 169 17.15 -20.36 -3.68
N ASP A 170 16.96 -21.23 -2.70
CA ASP A 170 17.40 -22.61 -2.78
C ASP A 170 16.56 -23.38 -3.82
N LEU A 171 15.24 -23.24 -3.81
CA LEU A 171 14.36 -23.76 -4.85
C LEU A 171 14.78 -23.27 -6.25
N ARG A 172 15.12 -21.98 -6.38
CA ARG A 172 15.60 -21.44 -7.65
C ARG A 172 16.88 -22.10 -8.14
N LYS A 173 17.85 -22.39 -7.22
CA LYS A 173 19.12 -23.06 -7.57
C LYS A 173 18.85 -24.48 -8.04
N GLU A 174 18.03 -25.21 -7.30
CA GLU A 174 17.65 -26.58 -7.61
C GLU A 174 16.97 -26.69 -8.98
N LEU A 175 15.90 -25.92 -9.21
CA LEU A 175 15.19 -25.95 -10.49
C LEU A 175 16.05 -25.49 -11.68
N LYS A 176 17.00 -24.57 -11.44
CA LYS A 176 17.99 -24.18 -12.45
C LYS A 176 18.94 -25.32 -12.76
N ALA A 177 19.41 -26.10 -11.78
CA ALA A 177 20.24 -27.26 -11.98
C ALA A 177 19.51 -28.38 -12.76
N GLN A 178 18.21 -28.47 -12.62
CA GLN A 178 17.31 -29.36 -13.41
C GLN A 178 17.05 -28.85 -14.83
N GLY A 179 17.66 -27.75 -15.26
CA GLY A 179 17.52 -27.18 -16.61
C GLY A 179 16.21 -26.41 -16.85
N MET A 180 15.45 -26.09 -15.81
CA MET A 180 14.19 -25.38 -15.97
C MET A 180 14.40 -23.93 -16.45
N CYS A 181 13.55 -23.46 -17.35
CA CYS A 181 13.57 -22.08 -17.84
C CYS A 181 13.12 -21.08 -16.75
N LYS A 182 13.52 -19.81 -16.91
CA LYS A 182 13.19 -18.73 -15.94
C LYS A 182 11.69 -18.62 -15.65
N ALA A 183 10.83 -18.80 -16.67
CA ALA A 183 9.38 -18.68 -16.50
C ALA A 183 8.80 -19.85 -15.67
N ALA A 184 9.32 -21.08 -15.86
CA ALA A 184 8.92 -22.24 -15.07
C ALA A 184 9.40 -22.10 -13.60
N ILE A 185 10.66 -21.68 -13.40
CA ILE A 185 11.20 -21.41 -12.07
C ILE A 185 10.35 -20.36 -11.34
N LYS A 186 9.99 -19.27 -12.03
CA LYS A 186 9.11 -18.24 -11.44
C LYS A 186 7.77 -18.81 -11.01
N ARG A 187 7.13 -19.65 -11.84
CA ARG A 187 5.85 -20.30 -11.51
C ARG A 187 5.95 -21.15 -10.23
N GLU A 188 7.02 -21.96 -10.10
CA GLU A 188 7.21 -22.79 -8.90
C GLU A 188 7.49 -21.92 -7.65
N GLN A 189 8.29 -20.86 -7.78
CA GLN A 189 8.48 -19.91 -6.70
C GLN A 189 7.17 -19.19 -6.33
N ASP A 190 6.34 -18.86 -7.32
CA ASP A 190 5.05 -18.22 -7.08
C ASP A 190 4.07 -19.20 -6.37
N LYS A 191 4.07 -20.50 -6.71
CA LYS A 191 3.30 -21.51 -5.96
C LYS A 191 3.68 -21.57 -4.48
N MET A 192 4.96 -21.50 -4.14
CA MET A 192 5.43 -21.48 -2.75
C MET A 192 4.99 -20.21 -2.00
N ARG A 193 4.82 -19.10 -2.72
CA ARG A 193 4.43 -17.80 -2.17
C ARG A 193 2.93 -17.58 -2.11
N LEU A 194 2.19 -18.20 -3.03
CA LEU A 194 0.78 -17.92 -3.33
C LEU A 194 -0.21 -18.73 -2.50
N GLY A 195 0.15 -19.10 -1.28
CA GLY A 195 -0.90 -19.34 -0.32
C GLY A 195 -1.56 -18.00 0.00
N GLU A 196 -2.89 -17.89 0.02
CA GLU A 196 -3.60 -16.76 0.64
C GLU A 196 -3.09 -16.52 2.05
N TRP A 197 -2.41 -17.50 2.61
CA TRP A 197 -1.89 -17.59 3.94
C TRP A 197 -0.39 -17.91 3.87
N ALA A 198 0.41 -16.95 4.31
CA ALA A 198 1.82 -17.21 4.53
C ALA A 198 1.96 -18.17 5.72
N THR A 199 2.74 -19.22 5.56
CA THR A 199 2.96 -20.26 6.58
C THR A 199 4.43 -20.50 6.91
N ILE A 200 5.32 -19.70 6.30
CA ILE A 200 6.77 -19.92 6.40
C ILE A 200 7.45 -18.70 7.00
N GLY A 201 8.18 -18.94 8.09
CA GLY A 201 9.12 -17.99 8.69
C GLY A 201 8.48 -16.75 9.33
N VAL A 202 9.33 -15.79 9.66
CA VAL A 202 8.93 -14.58 10.39
C VAL A 202 9.09 -13.35 9.50
N PHE A 203 8.01 -12.60 9.34
CA PHE A 203 8.01 -11.31 8.66
C PHE A 203 8.37 -10.20 9.65
N LYS A 204 9.47 -9.48 9.41
CA LYS A 204 9.99 -8.42 10.30
C LYS A 204 9.97 -7.06 9.61
N GLY A 205 9.52 -6.02 10.33
CA GLY A 205 9.45 -4.64 9.86
C GLY A 205 8.31 -3.85 10.49
N GLN A 206 8.18 -2.58 10.12
CA GLN A 206 7.07 -1.75 10.60
C GLN A 206 5.72 -2.15 9.98
N ASN A 207 5.73 -2.72 8.77
CA ASN A 207 4.52 -3.14 8.05
C ASN A 207 3.48 -2.02 7.90
N LEU A 208 3.93 -0.81 7.63
CA LEU A 208 3.09 0.38 7.61
C LEU A 208 1.85 0.20 6.71
N MET A 209 2.04 -0.36 5.52
CA MET A 209 0.93 -0.56 4.59
C MET A 209 -0.06 -1.61 5.09
N GLY A 210 0.43 -2.72 5.65
CA GLY A 210 -0.45 -3.73 6.27
C GLY A 210 -1.23 -3.17 7.45
N LYS A 211 -0.60 -2.35 8.29
CA LYS A 211 -1.25 -1.68 9.43
C LYS A 211 -2.33 -0.70 8.98
N ILE A 212 -2.07 0.10 7.95
CA ILE A 212 -3.07 0.99 7.34
C ILE A 212 -4.28 0.19 6.85
N LEU A 213 -4.05 -0.93 6.15
CA LEU A 213 -5.12 -1.78 5.63
C LEU A 213 -5.93 -2.42 6.77
N MET A 214 -5.28 -2.95 7.82
CA MET A 214 -5.96 -3.47 9.00
C MET A 214 -6.81 -2.42 9.70
N THR A 215 -6.29 -1.19 9.83
CA THR A 215 -7.02 -0.07 10.42
C THR A 215 -8.24 0.34 9.59
N CYS A 216 -8.10 0.43 8.27
CA CYS A 216 -9.23 0.69 7.38
C CYS A 216 -10.28 -0.44 7.44
N LYS A 217 -9.82 -1.71 7.46
CA LYS A 217 -10.70 -2.87 7.61
C LYS A 217 -11.51 -2.81 8.89
N GLN A 218 -10.85 -2.59 10.02
CA GLN A 218 -11.50 -2.45 11.32
C GLN A 218 -12.54 -1.32 11.33
N ALA A 219 -12.19 -0.16 10.76
CA ALA A 219 -13.10 0.96 10.65
C ALA A 219 -14.35 0.62 9.82
N LEU A 220 -14.19 -0.08 8.68
CA LEU A 220 -15.30 -0.57 7.87
C LEU A 220 -16.21 -1.54 8.63
N GLU A 221 -15.62 -2.51 9.37
CA GLU A 221 -16.37 -3.49 10.16
C GLU A 221 -17.17 -2.85 11.29
N GLN A 222 -16.63 -1.79 11.89
CA GLN A 222 -17.25 -1.05 12.98
C GLN A 222 -18.21 0.04 12.49
N GLY A 223 -18.25 0.34 11.19
CA GLY A 223 -19.01 1.47 10.65
C GLY A 223 -18.50 2.83 11.15
N THR A 224 -17.20 2.93 11.47
CA THR A 224 -16.53 4.16 11.95
C THR A 224 -15.53 4.66 10.92
N GLU A 225 -14.85 5.76 11.21
CA GLU A 225 -13.69 6.22 10.45
C GLU A 225 -12.38 5.71 11.09
N PRO A 226 -11.33 5.47 10.27
CA PRO A 226 -9.99 5.27 10.81
C PRO A 226 -9.46 6.58 11.44
N PRO A 227 -8.43 6.53 12.30
CA PRO A 227 -7.92 7.70 13.01
C PRO A 227 -7.10 8.62 12.09
N ILE A 228 -7.78 9.27 11.15
CA ILE A 228 -7.19 10.26 10.24
C ILE A 228 -7.00 11.57 11.01
N ASP A 229 -5.79 12.10 10.94
CA ASP A 229 -5.46 13.43 11.48
C ASP A 229 -5.84 14.51 10.43
N TYR A 230 -7.12 14.87 10.43
CA TYR A 230 -7.65 15.88 9.51
C TYR A 230 -7.02 17.26 9.73
N ALA A 231 -6.66 17.60 10.97
CA ALA A 231 -6.01 18.87 11.29
C ALA A 231 -4.61 18.94 10.64
N LEU A 232 -3.83 17.86 10.75
CA LEU A 232 -2.52 17.76 10.09
C LEU A 232 -2.64 17.84 8.56
N LEU A 233 -3.62 17.16 7.97
CA LEU A 233 -3.82 17.18 6.51
C LEU A 233 -4.30 18.56 6.03
N GLN A 234 -5.15 19.25 6.80
CA GLN A 234 -5.60 20.62 6.49
C GLN A 234 -4.44 21.61 6.57
N ASP A 235 -3.62 21.51 7.64
CA ASP A 235 -2.42 22.33 7.83
C ASP A 235 -1.33 22.09 6.78
N ALA A 236 -1.36 20.93 6.12
CA ALA A 236 -0.46 20.63 5.00
C ALA A 236 -0.84 21.33 3.70
N HIS A 237 -1.99 22.01 3.58
CA HIS A 237 -2.43 22.76 2.39
C HIS A 237 -2.24 21.96 1.08
N ILE A 238 -2.81 20.77 1.01
CA ILE A 238 -2.64 19.86 -0.13
C ILE A 238 -3.43 20.38 -1.34
N ASN A 239 -2.72 20.79 -2.39
CA ASN A 239 -3.33 21.24 -3.64
C ASN A 239 -3.22 20.15 -4.72
N LEU A 240 -4.34 19.71 -5.26
CA LEU A 240 -4.39 18.78 -6.39
C LEU A 240 -5.06 19.42 -7.60
N LEU A 241 -4.37 19.45 -8.71
CA LEU A 241 -4.81 20.04 -9.99
C LEU A 241 -5.32 21.48 -9.87
N GLY A 242 -4.70 22.27 -9.00
CA GLY A 242 -5.08 23.68 -8.76
C GLY A 242 -6.18 23.88 -7.73
N LYS A 243 -6.71 22.79 -7.14
CA LYS A 243 -7.73 22.83 -6.09
C LYS A 243 -7.09 22.45 -4.76
N GLU A 244 -7.17 23.33 -3.77
CA GLU A 244 -6.83 22.97 -2.39
C GLU A 244 -7.89 22.02 -1.83
N LEU A 245 -7.42 20.92 -1.23
CA LEU A 245 -8.31 19.94 -0.62
C LEU A 245 -8.78 20.44 0.76
N THR A 246 -10.00 20.05 1.11
CA THR A 246 -10.57 20.33 2.44
C THR A 246 -10.72 19.04 3.23
N PHE A 247 -10.29 19.06 4.48
CA PHE A 247 -10.29 17.90 5.35
C PHE A 247 -11.20 18.16 6.57
N ASN A 248 -12.45 17.75 6.44
CA ASN A 248 -13.40 17.81 7.54
C ASN A 248 -13.72 16.39 8.00
N GLN A 249 -13.89 16.19 9.31
CA GLN A 249 -14.43 14.94 9.80
C GLN A 249 -15.79 14.67 9.11
N TYR A 250 -15.96 13.44 8.66
CA TYR A 250 -17.24 13.01 8.11
C TYR A 250 -18.25 12.98 9.26
N VAL A 251 -19.01 14.05 9.42
CA VAL A 251 -20.18 14.00 10.28
C VAL A 251 -21.19 13.11 9.55
N LYS A 252 -21.36 11.87 10.00
CA LYS A 252 -22.47 11.03 9.56
C LYS A 252 -23.73 11.88 9.75
N ALA A 253 -24.41 12.21 8.66
CA ALA A 253 -25.79 12.65 8.76
C ALA A 253 -26.55 11.52 9.47
N ALA A 254 -27.11 11.87 10.63
CA ALA A 254 -27.86 10.98 11.53
C ALA A 254 -29.10 10.43 10.82
#